data_fd0cb5627a47bdaa78bb008042c23ba4
#
_entry.id   fd0cb5627a47bdaa78bb008042c23ba4
#
_cell.length_a   1.000
_cell.length_b   1.000
_cell.length_c   1.000
_cell.angle_alpha   90.00
_cell.angle_beta   90.00
_cell.angle_gamma   90.00
#
_symmetry.space_group_name_H-M   'P 1'
#
loop_
_entity.id
_entity.type
_entity.pdbx_description
1 polymer ?
#
loop_
_entity_poly.entity_id
_entity_poly.type
_entity_poly.pdbx_seq_one_letter_code
_entity_poly.pdbx_strand_id
1 'polypeptide(L)'
;MTIRRRCTEWSCTGGRKCLEHLRFDVMWHGKRYRMAANEFAIPRMEPGKQRPIQSMEEARDWERLFIGEVKAGRDPSRPPSRSVRTDTQLGDVAAFLDVYWERCVKPAGLRSLGSVRSQISILKQHLGQLPLSALEEPDEINRFKTESDWSEDVEVASIHRVLERLRAAINWGMAQTPPLFARTPFHRFGVRLNKKAEVVRDRRVSRDEEKRLLDTALGVMNTAPHQYVGEMLHDRIIGALELCCRRGEMLLIQNKRVNWDTCQIGIPGATAKDKENRRIPFNPNGRLAAVLQRRAALGLDAYVFGSTNGEYQPTIQTGWETLKLLANGITPKPGRDGIAWNAEQVQRIDLRWHDLRHEGACRLLADGVDIRIIQLMLGHASIQQTQRYLNVTDEELRKGLEVSWKNQGRPLRLASGH
;
A
#
# COMPACT_ATOMS: atom_id res chain seq x y z
N MET A 1 12.69 12.88 -24.46
CA MET A 1 11.66 13.92 -24.64
C MET A 1 12.38 15.26 -24.68
N THR A 2 12.28 15.98 -25.76
CA THR A 2 13.16 17.14 -25.95
C THR A 2 12.38 18.27 -26.58
N ILE A 3 12.29 19.41 -25.87
CA ILE A 3 11.94 20.69 -26.50
C ILE A 3 12.99 20.96 -27.56
N ARG A 4 12.65 20.92 -28.84
CA ARG A 4 13.57 21.35 -29.90
C ARG A 4 13.65 22.87 -29.91
N ARG A 5 14.77 23.40 -29.41
CA ARG A 5 15.08 24.83 -29.30
C ARG A 5 15.75 25.39 -30.57
N ARG A 6 15.46 24.89 -31.75
CA ARG A 6 15.99 25.49 -32.99
C ARG A 6 14.87 26.35 -33.60
N CYS A 7 15.07 27.65 -33.50
CA CYS A 7 14.39 28.56 -34.41
C CYS A 7 14.85 28.27 -35.82
N THR A 8 13.95 27.93 -36.72
CA THR A 8 14.22 27.59 -38.12
C THR A 8 13.95 28.76 -39.06
N GLU A 9 13.56 29.91 -38.51
CA GLU A 9 13.31 31.10 -39.33
C GLU A 9 14.57 31.94 -39.50
N TRP A 10 14.94 32.22 -40.73
CA TRP A 10 16.15 32.95 -41.13
C TRP A 10 16.18 34.38 -40.57
N SER A 11 15.04 35.00 -40.29
CA SER A 11 14.89 36.35 -39.76
C SER A 11 14.94 36.43 -38.22
N CYS A 12 15.02 35.30 -37.51
CA CYS A 12 14.96 35.30 -36.05
C CYS A 12 16.34 35.50 -35.41
N THR A 13 16.53 36.59 -34.71
CA THR A 13 17.78 36.91 -33.98
C THR A 13 17.84 36.27 -32.59
N GLY A 14 16.79 35.62 -32.11
CA GLY A 14 16.68 35.09 -30.72
C GLY A 14 17.44 33.76 -30.49
N GLY A 15 17.88 33.08 -31.54
CA GLY A 15 18.68 31.85 -31.43
C GLY A 15 18.02 30.79 -30.51
N ARG A 16 18.80 30.23 -29.58
CA ARG A 16 18.34 29.22 -28.61
C ARG A 16 17.37 29.74 -27.54
N LYS A 17 17.20 31.06 -27.40
CA LYS A 17 16.32 31.73 -26.43
C LYS A 17 15.01 32.21 -27.05
N CYS A 18 14.79 31.98 -28.33
CA CYS A 18 13.58 32.38 -29.01
C CYS A 18 12.36 31.63 -28.46
N LEU A 19 11.45 32.33 -27.80
CA LEU A 19 10.18 31.78 -27.30
C LEU A 19 9.08 31.79 -28.36
N GLU A 20 9.19 32.66 -29.35
CA GLU A 20 8.18 32.88 -30.38
C GLU A 20 8.05 31.68 -31.33
N HIS A 21 9.17 31.06 -31.68
CA HIS A 21 9.23 29.90 -32.59
C HIS A 21 9.44 28.55 -31.86
N LEU A 22 9.18 28.51 -30.55
CA LEU A 22 9.28 27.31 -29.76
C LEU A 22 8.28 26.26 -30.20
N ARG A 23 8.68 24.99 -30.29
CA ARG A 23 7.80 23.88 -30.66
C ARG A 23 7.92 22.73 -29.67
N PHE A 24 6.77 22.15 -29.32
CA PHE A 24 6.68 20.87 -28.61
C PHE A 24 6.77 19.73 -29.62
N ASP A 25 7.55 18.70 -29.30
CA ASP A 25 7.82 17.58 -30.19
C ASP A 25 7.92 16.28 -29.37
N VAL A 26 6.97 15.38 -29.53
CA VAL A 26 6.85 14.15 -28.73
C VAL A 26 6.57 12.95 -29.63
N MET A 27 7.29 11.86 -29.41
CA MET A 27 6.98 10.55 -29.98
C MET A 27 6.20 9.72 -28.98
N TRP A 28 5.05 9.18 -29.37
CA TRP A 28 4.21 8.31 -28.55
C TRP A 28 3.57 7.20 -29.39
N HIS A 29 3.75 5.94 -28.99
CA HIS A 29 3.26 4.77 -29.75
C HIS A 29 3.58 4.80 -31.25
N GLY A 30 4.82 5.18 -31.60
CA GLY A 30 5.27 5.24 -33.00
C GLY A 30 4.78 6.46 -33.79
N LYS A 31 3.88 7.27 -33.25
CA LYS A 31 3.36 8.49 -33.87
C LYS A 31 4.08 9.72 -33.32
N ARG A 32 4.41 10.66 -34.22
CA ARG A 32 5.02 11.94 -33.86
C ARG A 32 3.99 13.02 -33.74
N TYR A 33 3.99 13.73 -32.61
CA TYR A 33 3.14 14.89 -32.34
C TYR A 33 4.04 16.11 -32.25
N ARG A 34 3.75 17.12 -33.10
CA ARG A 34 4.55 18.34 -33.20
C ARG A 34 3.63 19.54 -33.37
N MET A 35 3.81 20.57 -32.53
CA MET A 35 2.99 21.78 -32.52
C MET A 35 3.81 22.98 -32.03
N ALA A 36 3.49 24.20 -32.53
CA ALA A 36 4.08 25.42 -31.98
C ALA A 36 3.59 25.61 -30.52
N ALA A 37 4.52 26.02 -29.64
CA ALA A 37 4.20 26.13 -28.20
C ALA A 37 3.09 27.16 -27.95
N ASN A 38 3.13 28.30 -28.60
CA ASN A 38 2.08 29.33 -28.47
C ASN A 38 0.74 28.89 -29.10
N GLU A 39 0.77 28.14 -30.20
CA GLU A 39 -0.42 27.56 -30.82
C GLU A 39 -1.12 26.56 -29.89
N PHE A 40 -0.35 25.83 -29.06
CA PHE A 40 -0.91 24.94 -28.04
C PHE A 40 -1.38 25.70 -26.81
N ALA A 41 -0.58 26.65 -26.29
CA ALA A 41 -0.78 27.29 -25.00
C ALA A 41 -1.89 28.37 -25.03
N ILE A 42 -1.87 29.28 -26.01
CA ILE A 42 -2.78 30.43 -26.06
C ILE A 42 -4.27 30.04 -26.00
N PRO A 43 -4.76 29.05 -26.76
CA PRO A 43 -6.16 28.65 -26.68
C PRO A 43 -6.58 28.00 -25.35
N ARG A 44 -5.59 27.62 -24.51
CA ARG A 44 -5.77 26.95 -23.21
C ARG A 44 -5.60 27.89 -22.03
N MET A 45 -5.15 29.12 -22.25
CA MET A 45 -5.07 30.16 -21.22
C MET A 45 -6.47 30.68 -20.87
N GLU A 46 -6.62 31.26 -19.68
CA GLU A 46 -7.86 31.89 -19.25
C GLU A 46 -8.31 33.02 -20.20
N PRO A 47 -9.62 33.19 -20.41
CA PRO A 47 -10.12 34.33 -21.18
C PRO A 47 -9.64 35.65 -20.59
N GLY A 48 -9.12 36.53 -21.45
CA GLY A 48 -8.54 37.82 -21.03
C GLY A 48 -7.08 37.77 -20.56
N LYS A 49 -6.49 36.56 -20.38
CA LYS A 49 -5.06 36.38 -20.08
C LYS A 49 -4.28 35.72 -21.22
N GLN A 50 -4.90 35.66 -22.39
CA GLN A 50 -4.28 35.05 -23.57
C GLN A 50 -3.13 35.92 -24.08
N ARG A 51 -1.92 35.36 -24.05
CA ARG A 51 -0.68 36.01 -24.49
C ARG A 51 0.35 34.98 -24.92
N PRO A 52 1.38 35.37 -25.67
CA PRO A 52 2.52 34.49 -25.95
C PRO A 52 3.23 34.07 -24.66
N ILE A 53 3.86 32.89 -24.68
CA ILE A 53 4.72 32.37 -23.60
C ILE A 53 5.86 33.35 -23.36
N GLN A 54 6.05 33.78 -22.11
CA GLN A 54 7.02 34.82 -21.74
C GLN A 54 8.32 34.29 -21.14
N SER A 55 8.35 33.03 -20.71
CA SER A 55 9.54 32.43 -20.11
C SER A 55 9.73 30.97 -20.50
N MET A 56 10.97 30.48 -20.37
CA MET A 56 11.27 29.06 -20.58
C MET A 56 10.71 28.14 -19.49
N GLU A 57 10.44 28.68 -18.31
CA GLU A 57 9.79 27.96 -17.24
C GLU A 57 8.31 27.72 -17.55
N GLU A 58 7.62 28.77 -17.98
CA GLU A 58 6.25 28.70 -18.47
C GLU A 58 6.14 27.73 -19.66
N ALA A 59 7.09 27.79 -20.60
CA ALA A 59 7.11 26.87 -21.74
C ALA A 59 7.22 25.39 -21.31
N ARG A 60 7.98 25.08 -20.25
CA ARG A 60 8.09 23.72 -19.71
C ARG A 60 6.82 23.23 -19.05
N ASP A 61 6.04 24.12 -18.47
CA ASP A 61 4.75 23.78 -17.88
C ASP A 61 3.74 23.43 -18.97
N TRP A 62 3.71 24.22 -20.03
CA TRP A 62 2.88 23.93 -21.21
C TRP A 62 3.33 22.67 -21.95
N GLU A 63 4.64 22.38 -22.02
CA GLU A 63 5.17 21.13 -22.57
C GLU A 63 4.70 19.91 -21.79
N ARG A 64 4.69 19.98 -20.46
CA ARG A 64 4.18 18.89 -19.61
C ARG A 64 2.71 18.61 -19.88
N LEU A 65 1.93 19.65 -20.09
CA LEU A 65 0.51 19.55 -20.44
C LEU A 65 0.32 18.93 -21.84
N PHE A 66 1.10 19.34 -22.82
CA PHE A 66 1.10 18.79 -24.17
C PHE A 66 1.42 17.29 -24.15
N ILE A 67 2.47 16.89 -23.42
CA ILE A 67 2.82 15.48 -23.22
C ILE A 67 1.70 14.71 -22.54
N GLY A 68 1.06 15.31 -21.56
CA GLY A 68 -0.07 14.70 -20.85
C GLY A 68 -1.25 14.42 -21.77
N GLU A 69 -1.60 15.35 -22.67
CA GLU A 69 -2.68 15.17 -23.65
C GLU A 69 -2.35 14.08 -24.66
N VAL A 70 -1.12 14.07 -25.20
CA VAL A 70 -0.66 13.03 -26.13
C VAL A 70 -0.71 11.64 -25.50
N LYS A 71 -0.22 11.51 -24.26
CA LYS A 71 -0.26 10.24 -23.50
C LYS A 71 -1.67 9.76 -23.18
N ALA A 72 -2.61 10.69 -23.01
CA ALA A 72 -4.02 10.40 -22.81
C ALA A 72 -4.78 10.09 -24.12
N GLY A 73 -4.08 10.04 -25.26
CA GLY A 73 -4.68 9.77 -26.58
C GLY A 73 -5.51 10.93 -27.15
N ARG A 74 -5.40 12.13 -26.56
CA ARG A 74 -6.08 13.34 -27.06
C ARG A 74 -5.27 13.99 -28.18
N ASP A 75 -5.99 14.59 -29.12
CA ASP A 75 -5.38 15.38 -30.20
C ASP A 75 -4.98 16.76 -29.63
N PRO A 76 -3.70 17.08 -29.50
CA PRO A 76 -3.26 18.36 -28.95
C PRO A 76 -3.58 19.57 -29.83
N SER A 77 -3.90 19.37 -31.12
CA SER A 77 -4.36 20.45 -32.00
C SER A 77 -5.78 20.96 -31.71
N ARG A 78 -6.54 20.16 -30.93
CA ARG A 78 -7.87 20.54 -30.48
C ARG A 78 -7.82 20.96 -29.03
N PRO A 79 -8.00 22.26 -28.69
CA PRO A 79 -8.17 22.65 -27.31
C PRO A 79 -9.37 21.90 -26.73
N PRO A 80 -9.31 21.45 -25.48
CA PRO A 80 -10.47 20.84 -24.84
C PRO A 80 -11.64 21.80 -24.96
N SER A 81 -12.80 21.30 -25.42
CA SER A 81 -14.01 22.11 -25.49
C SER A 81 -14.30 22.59 -24.06
N ARG A 82 -14.35 23.89 -23.84
CA ARG A 82 -14.56 24.54 -22.55
C ARG A 82 -15.98 24.42 -21.97
N SER A 83 -16.83 23.56 -22.52
CA SER A 83 -18.09 23.23 -21.87
C SER A 83 -17.81 22.32 -20.69
N VAL A 84 -17.30 22.90 -19.60
CA VAL A 84 -17.39 22.29 -18.27
C VAL A 84 -18.89 22.12 -18.00
N ARG A 85 -19.33 20.92 -17.67
CA ARG A 85 -20.69 20.75 -17.14
C ARG A 85 -20.81 21.69 -15.95
N THR A 86 -21.71 22.67 -16.06
CA THR A 86 -21.98 23.57 -14.96
C THR A 86 -22.42 22.75 -13.74
N ASP A 87 -22.00 23.14 -12.55
CA ASP A 87 -22.31 22.53 -11.24
C ASP A 87 -23.79 22.10 -11.09
N THR A 88 -24.69 22.73 -11.83
CA THR A 88 -26.12 22.47 -11.88
C THR A 88 -26.53 21.06 -12.34
N GLN A 89 -25.66 20.29 -13.01
CA GLN A 89 -26.00 18.93 -13.50
C GLN A 89 -25.59 17.79 -12.57
N LEU A 90 -24.60 18.01 -11.67
CA LEU A 90 -24.12 16.98 -10.72
C LEU A 90 -24.37 17.38 -9.26
N GLY A 91 -24.84 18.63 -9.01
CA GLY A 91 -25.18 19.13 -7.68
C GLY A 91 -23.95 19.41 -6.83
N ASP A 92 -23.41 18.42 -6.17
CA ASP A 92 -22.35 18.53 -5.17
C ASP A 92 -21.28 17.43 -5.32
N VAL A 93 -20.26 17.51 -4.48
CA VAL A 93 -19.17 16.53 -4.41
C VAL A 93 -19.69 15.12 -4.10
N ALA A 94 -20.75 14.99 -3.29
CA ALA A 94 -21.31 13.67 -2.98
C ALA A 94 -21.88 13.00 -4.22
N ALA A 95 -22.66 13.72 -5.02
CA ALA A 95 -23.21 13.23 -6.30
C ALA A 95 -22.10 12.87 -7.30
N PHE A 96 -21.04 13.70 -7.39
CA PHE A 96 -19.86 13.40 -8.21
C PHE A 96 -19.18 12.09 -7.78
N LEU A 97 -18.97 11.88 -6.48
CA LEU A 97 -18.33 10.67 -5.96
C LEU A 97 -19.19 9.41 -6.19
N ASP A 98 -20.53 9.53 -6.20
CA ASP A 98 -21.42 8.43 -6.58
C ASP A 98 -21.28 8.07 -8.07
N VAL A 99 -21.22 9.07 -8.95
CA VAL A 99 -20.99 8.85 -10.36
C VAL A 99 -19.59 8.24 -10.61
N TYR A 100 -18.56 8.71 -9.91
CA TYR A 100 -17.23 8.12 -9.96
C TYR A 100 -17.22 6.66 -9.50
N TRP A 101 -17.93 6.35 -8.41
CA TRP A 101 -18.08 4.98 -7.93
C TRP A 101 -18.70 4.06 -8.98
N GLU A 102 -19.85 4.44 -9.53
CA GLU A 102 -20.61 3.60 -10.46
C GLU A 102 -19.91 3.46 -11.82
N ARG A 103 -19.31 4.53 -12.35
CA ARG A 103 -18.74 4.54 -13.71
C ARG A 103 -17.26 4.18 -13.81
N CYS A 104 -16.50 4.33 -12.71
CA CYS A 104 -15.05 4.09 -12.71
C CYS A 104 -14.64 2.97 -11.76
N VAL A 105 -15.03 3.06 -10.49
CA VAL A 105 -14.50 2.14 -9.45
C VAL A 105 -15.12 0.75 -9.58
N LYS A 106 -16.43 0.67 -9.67
CA LYS A 106 -17.18 -0.59 -9.70
C LYS A 106 -16.86 -1.45 -10.94
N PRO A 107 -16.81 -0.88 -12.17
CA PRO A 107 -16.43 -1.66 -13.35
C PRO A 107 -14.97 -2.08 -13.39
N ALA A 108 -14.08 -1.41 -12.66
CA ALA A 108 -12.64 -1.74 -12.62
C ALA A 108 -12.33 -3.07 -11.93
N GLY A 109 -13.30 -3.72 -11.29
CA GLY A 109 -13.14 -5.04 -10.68
C GLY A 109 -12.05 -5.11 -9.60
N LEU A 110 -11.85 -4.02 -8.85
CA LEU A 110 -10.81 -3.94 -7.83
C LEU A 110 -11.06 -4.94 -6.69
N ARG A 111 -10.04 -5.66 -6.28
CA ARG A 111 -10.12 -6.60 -5.14
C ARG A 111 -10.49 -5.91 -3.82
N SER A 112 -10.17 -4.63 -3.66
CA SER A 112 -10.35 -3.85 -2.44
C SER A 112 -11.54 -2.88 -2.52
N LEU A 113 -12.64 -3.27 -3.18
CA LEU A 113 -13.84 -2.43 -3.30
C LEU A 113 -14.35 -1.89 -1.95
N GLY A 114 -14.32 -2.73 -0.90
CA GLY A 114 -14.71 -2.31 0.45
C GLY A 114 -13.89 -1.14 0.99
N SER A 115 -12.57 -1.19 0.83
CA SER A 115 -11.67 -0.10 1.26
C SER A 115 -11.91 1.18 0.45
N VAL A 116 -12.09 1.05 -0.87
CA VAL A 116 -12.41 2.20 -1.72
C VAL A 116 -13.74 2.83 -1.34
N ARG A 117 -14.76 1.99 -1.02
CA ARG A 117 -16.07 2.46 -0.57
C ARG A 117 -15.96 3.24 0.74
N SER A 118 -15.18 2.73 1.70
CA SER A 118 -14.92 3.42 2.97
C SER A 118 -14.25 4.78 2.74
N GLN A 119 -13.22 4.85 1.87
CA GLN A 119 -12.56 6.11 1.52
C GLN A 119 -13.52 7.12 0.88
N ILE A 120 -14.38 6.67 -0.03
CA ILE A 120 -15.41 7.52 -0.65
C ILE A 120 -16.44 7.98 0.39
N SER A 121 -16.83 7.12 1.33
CA SER A 121 -17.77 7.49 2.41
C SER A 121 -17.20 8.61 3.27
N ILE A 122 -15.92 8.54 3.65
CA ILE A 122 -15.23 9.60 4.40
C ILE A 122 -15.24 10.91 3.61
N LEU A 123 -14.87 10.87 2.33
CA LEU A 123 -14.89 12.06 1.47
C LEU A 123 -16.29 12.66 1.35
N LYS A 124 -17.32 11.84 1.22
CA LYS A 124 -18.71 12.30 1.16
C LYS A 124 -19.16 12.93 2.47
N GLN A 125 -18.76 12.38 3.60
CA GLN A 125 -19.09 12.90 4.92
C GLN A 125 -18.54 14.31 5.15
N HIS A 126 -17.29 14.56 4.72
CA HIS A 126 -16.59 15.81 5.04
C HIS A 126 -16.61 16.84 3.90
N LEU A 127 -16.63 16.40 2.64
CA LEU A 127 -16.59 17.28 1.48
C LEU A 127 -17.86 17.23 0.63
N GLY A 128 -18.78 16.32 0.93
CA GLY A 128 -19.92 15.99 0.07
C GLY A 128 -20.86 17.16 -0.23
N GLN A 129 -21.04 18.06 0.71
CA GLN A 129 -21.92 19.23 0.62
C GLN A 129 -21.32 20.40 -0.21
N LEU A 130 -20.04 20.31 -0.53
CA LEU A 130 -19.34 21.37 -1.26
C LEU A 130 -19.72 21.33 -2.75
N PRO A 131 -19.73 22.49 -3.44
CA PRO A 131 -19.85 22.55 -4.89
C PRO A 131 -18.60 21.93 -5.54
N LEU A 132 -18.73 21.38 -6.75
CA LEU A 132 -17.60 20.75 -7.46
C LEU A 132 -16.41 21.68 -7.67
N SER A 133 -16.67 22.98 -7.88
CA SER A 133 -15.63 24.01 -8.04
C SER A 133 -14.69 24.10 -6.83
N ALA A 134 -15.17 23.78 -5.62
CA ALA A 134 -14.33 23.75 -4.41
C ALA A 134 -13.21 22.68 -4.48
N LEU A 135 -13.37 21.64 -5.27
CA LEU A 135 -12.34 20.64 -5.49
C LEU A 135 -11.24 21.05 -6.48
N GLU A 136 -11.37 22.17 -7.15
CA GLU A 136 -10.35 22.73 -8.02
C GLU A 136 -9.33 23.57 -7.26
N GLU A 137 -9.69 24.01 -6.04
CA GLU A 137 -8.85 24.79 -5.16
C GLU A 137 -8.30 23.95 -3.99
N PRO A 138 -7.09 24.27 -3.50
CA PRO A 138 -6.47 23.48 -2.44
C PRO A 138 -7.08 23.71 -1.05
N ASP A 139 -7.78 24.81 -0.80
CA ASP A 139 -8.10 25.30 0.54
C ASP A 139 -9.02 24.35 1.32
N GLU A 140 -10.14 23.93 0.75
CA GLU A 140 -11.08 23.01 1.40
C GLU A 140 -10.46 21.62 1.63
N ILE A 141 -9.62 21.18 0.69
CA ILE A 141 -8.94 19.89 0.81
C ILE A 141 -7.83 19.95 1.88
N ASN A 142 -7.11 21.06 1.96
CA ASN A 142 -6.12 21.26 3.03
C ASN A 142 -6.81 21.37 4.39
N ARG A 143 -7.96 22.07 4.49
CA ARG A 143 -8.76 22.13 5.72
C ARG A 143 -9.23 20.74 6.14
N PHE A 144 -9.79 19.95 5.23
CA PHE A 144 -10.13 18.54 5.50
C PHE A 144 -8.92 17.74 6.01
N LYS A 145 -7.75 17.95 5.41
CA LYS A 145 -6.52 17.23 5.77
C LYS A 145 -6.02 17.56 7.18
N THR A 146 -6.23 18.78 7.69
CA THR A 146 -5.58 19.29 8.92
C THR A 146 -6.56 19.61 10.04
N GLU A 147 -7.82 19.87 9.74
CA GLU A 147 -8.78 20.47 10.67
C GLU A 147 -10.09 19.66 10.80
N SER A 148 -10.22 18.51 10.12
CA SER A 148 -11.42 17.69 10.27
C SER A 148 -11.33 16.81 11.52
N ASP A 149 -12.43 16.63 12.24
CA ASP A 149 -12.53 15.72 13.39
C ASP A 149 -11.98 14.32 13.06
N TRP A 150 -12.19 13.87 11.82
CA TRP A 150 -11.64 12.60 11.37
C TRP A 150 -10.11 12.62 11.23
N SER A 151 -9.50 13.72 10.73
CA SER A 151 -8.05 13.80 10.50
C SER A 151 -7.24 13.91 11.80
N GLU A 152 -7.84 14.37 12.87
CA GLU A 152 -7.21 14.47 14.19
C GLU A 152 -6.97 13.08 14.81
N ASP A 153 -7.86 12.13 14.55
CA ASP A 153 -7.85 10.80 15.18
C ASP A 153 -7.14 9.71 14.38
N VAL A 154 -6.65 10.01 13.17
CA VAL A 154 -6.09 8.98 12.27
C VAL A 154 -4.64 9.22 11.89
N GLU A 155 -3.94 8.12 11.59
CA GLU A 155 -2.56 8.18 11.09
C GLU A 155 -2.49 8.93 9.74
N VAL A 156 -1.44 9.71 9.55
CA VAL A 156 -1.14 10.48 8.31
C VAL A 156 -1.24 9.60 7.05
N ALA A 157 -0.80 8.34 7.14
CA ALA A 157 -0.91 7.39 6.05
C ALA A 157 -2.37 7.11 5.63
N SER A 158 -3.33 7.13 6.57
CA SER A 158 -4.76 6.96 6.29
C SER A 158 -5.33 8.18 5.59
N ILE A 159 -4.95 9.38 6.05
CA ILE A 159 -5.32 10.65 5.40
C ILE A 159 -4.82 10.66 3.94
N HIS A 160 -3.55 10.30 3.73
CA HIS A 160 -2.97 10.25 2.39
C HIS A 160 -3.72 9.28 1.47
N ARG A 161 -4.14 8.10 1.95
CA ARG A 161 -4.91 7.14 1.13
C ARG A 161 -6.27 7.68 0.71
N VAL A 162 -6.96 8.41 1.60
CA VAL A 162 -8.24 9.06 1.27
C VAL A 162 -8.01 10.17 0.25
N LEU A 163 -6.97 10.99 0.42
CA LEU A 163 -6.61 12.04 -0.53
C LEU A 163 -6.11 11.50 -1.88
N GLU A 164 -5.38 10.38 -1.91
CA GLU A 164 -5.03 9.68 -3.15
C GLU A 164 -6.28 9.21 -3.90
N ARG A 165 -7.32 8.79 -3.18
CA ARG A 165 -8.61 8.45 -3.77
C ARG A 165 -9.32 9.68 -4.36
N LEU A 166 -9.34 10.78 -3.64
CA LEU A 166 -9.89 12.05 -4.13
C LEU A 166 -9.14 12.51 -5.40
N ARG A 167 -7.82 12.48 -5.38
CA ARG A 167 -6.99 12.80 -6.56
C ARG A 167 -7.31 11.91 -7.76
N ALA A 168 -7.53 10.61 -7.53
CA ALA A 168 -7.91 9.68 -8.59
C ALA A 168 -9.31 10.01 -9.15
N ALA A 169 -10.26 10.40 -8.30
CA ALA A 169 -11.59 10.82 -8.72
C ALA A 169 -11.55 12.12 -9.54
N ILE A 170 -10.83 13.14 -9.09
CA ILE A 170 -10.66 14.41 -9.82
C ILE A 170 -10.01 14.16 -11.18
N ASN A 171 -8.93 13.36 -11.23
CA ASN A 171 -8.26 13.02 -12.49
C ASN A 171 -9.21 12.28 -13.45
N TRP A 172 -10.06 11.40 -12.95
CA TRP A 172 -11.11 10.75 -13.75
C TRP A 172 -12.12 11.78 -14.26
N GLY A 173 -12.56 12.72 -13.42
CA GLY A 173 -13.48 13.81 -13.79
C GLY A 173 -12.89 14.73 -14.85
N MET A 174 -11.60 15.06 -14.77
CA MET A 174 -10.88 15.84 -15.78
C MET A 174 -10.80 15.11 -17.15
N ALA A 175 -10.81 13.79 -17.13
CA ALA A 175 -10.75 12.97 -18.35
C ALA A 175 -12.11 12.75 -19.02
N GLN A 176 -13.21 13.23 -18.44
CA GLN A 176 -14.53 13.12 -19.05
C GLN A 176 -14.71 14.08 -20.23
N THR A 177 -15.74 13.86 -21.04
CA THR A 177 -16.10 14.73 -22.17
C THR A 177 -17.57 15.12 -22.04
N PRO A 178 -17.88 16.38 -21.75
CA PRO A 178 -16.97 17.45 -21.35
C PRO A 178 -16.31 17.19 -19.97
N PRO A 179 -15.14 17.77 -19.68
CA PRO A 179 -14.47 17.60 -18.38
C PRO A 179 -15.30 18.20 -17.25
N LEU A 180 -15.29 17.52 -16.10
CA LEU A 180 -16.01 17.98 -14.90
C LEU A 180 -15.16 18.97 -14.09
N PHE A 181 -13.84 18.94 -14.23
CA PHE A 181 -12.89 19.83 -13.58
C PHE A 181 -11.93 20.39 -14.63
N ALA A 182 -11.61 21.68 -14.52
CA ALA A 182 -10.63 22.34 -15.37
C ALA A 182 -9.19 22.09 -14.89
N ARG A 183 -8.99 21.94 -13.57
CA ARG A 183 -7.67 21.76 -12.95
C ARG A 183 -7.72 20.82 -11.76
N THR A 184 -6.53 20.32 -11.35
CA THR A 184 -6.36 19.52 -10.15
C THR A 184 -5.67 20.35 -9.06
N PRO A 185 -6.12 20.33 -7.81
CA PRO A 185 -5.46 21.01 -6.69
C PRO A 185 -4.20 20.27 -6.21
N PHE A 186 -3.95 19.05 -6.70
CA PHE A 186 -2.80 18.22 -6.30
C PHE A 186 -1.54 18.58 -7.10
N HIS A 187 -0.92 19.70 -6.78
CA HIS A 187 0.32 20.18 -7.41
C HIS A 187 1.29 20.72 -6.36
N ARG A 188 2.48 21.20 -6.82
CA ARG A 188 3.58 21.64 -5.92
C ARG A 188 3.17 22.69 -4.88
N PHE A 189 2.30 23.62 -5.25
CA PHE A 189 1.87 24.74 -4.40
C PHE A 189 0.46 24.54 -3.82
N GLY A 190 -0.18 23.43 -4.13
CA GLY A 190 -1.51 23.04 -3.64
C GLY A 190 -1.48 21.95 -2.59
N VAL A 191 -2.36 20.96 -2.75
CA VAL A 191 -2.45 19.82 -1.84
C VAL A 191 -1.24 18.88 -2.00
N ARG A 192 -0.48 18.69 -0.92
CA ARG A 192 0.70 17.82 -0.90
C ARG A 192 0.47 16.58 -0.05
N LEU A 193 0.91 15.44 -0.56
CA LEU A 193 1.00 14.18 0.16
C LEU A 193 2.47 13.95 0.55
N ASN A 194 2.82 14.29 1.78
CA ASN A 194 4.18 14.11 2.28
C ASN A 194 4.39 12.68 2.77
N LYS A 195 4.78 11.78 1.88
CA LYS A 195 5.02 10.36 2.23
C LYS A 195 6.11 10.15 3.29
N LYS A 196 7.01 11.12 3.48
CA LYS A 196 8.02 11.05 4.53
C LYS A 196 7.45 11.26 5.94
N ALA A 197 6.25 11.85 6.04
CA ALA A 197 5.54 11.99 7.32
C ALA A 197 4.76 10.71 7.70
N GLU A 198 4.69 9.70 6.83
CA GLU A 198 4.09 8.43 7.17
C GLU A 198 5.05 7.64 8.07
N VAL A 199 4.63 7.37 9.30
CA VAL A 199 5.41 6.56 10.23
C VAL A 199 5.35 5.10 9.77
N VAL A 200 6.53 4.51 9.55
CA VAL A 200 6.65 3.08 9.28
C VAL A 200 6.62 2.34 10.60
N ARG A 201 5.66 1.40 10.72
CA ARG A 201 5.57 0.56 11.91
C ARG A 201 6.74 -0.43 11.95
N ASP A 202 7.47 -0.43 13.06
CA ASP A 202 8.65 -1.26 13.31
C ASP A 202 8.51 -2.15 14.55
N ARG A 203 7.28 -2.32 15.05
CA ARG A 203 6.94 -3.11 16.25
C ARG A 203 7.47 -4.55 16.14
N ARG A 204 8.36 -4.93 17.05
CA ARG A 204 8.89 -6.29 17.23
C ARG A 204 8.08 -7.05 18.28
N VAL A 205 8.04 -8.37 18.18
CA VAL A 205 7.41 -9.27 19.16
C VAL A 205 8.49 -10.01 19.92
N SER A 206 8.68 -9.69 21.22
CA SER A 206 9.69 -10.35 22.02
C SER A 206 9.39 -11.84 22.23
N ARG A 207 10.41 -12.62 22.57
CA ARG A 207 10.25 -14.05 22.91
C ARG A 207 9.32 -14.26 24.11
N ASP A 208 9.37 -13.36 25.09
CA ASP A 208 8.50 -13.42 26.28
C ASP A 208 7.06 -13.08 25.93
N GLU A 209 6.85 -12.12 25.03
CA GLU A 209 5.51 -11.79 24.53
C GLU A 209 4.91 -12.94 23.72
N GLU A 210 5.69 -13.52 22.81
CA GLU A 210 5.30 -14.73 22.07
C GLU A 210 4.94 -15.87 23.03
N LYS A 211 5.81 -16.13 24.01
CA LYS A 211 5.56 -17.17 25.01
C LYS A 211 4.25 -16.94 25.75
N ARG A 212 4.01 -15.71 26.26
CA ARG A 212 2.74 -15.38 26.91
C ARG A 212 1.54 -15.61 26.03
N LEU A 213 1.61 -15.22 24.74
CA LEU A 213 0.52 -15.45 23.80
C LEU A 213 0.24 -16.94 23.58
N LEU A 214 1.29 -17.75 23.38
CA LEU A 214 1.16 -19.18 23.17
C LEU A 214 0.67 -19.91 24.42
N ASP A 215 1.23 -19.60 25.60
CA ASP A 215 0.83 -20.19 26.89
C ASP A 215 -0.64 -19.84 27.20
N THR A 216 -1.03 -18.59 26.96
CA THR A 216 -2.42 -18.16 27.13
C THR A 216 -3.36 -18.88 26.16
N ALA A 217 -2.96 -19.04 24.90
CA ALA A 217 -3.74 -19.78 23.92
C ALA A 217 -3.95 -21.24 24.36
N LEU A 218 -2.90 -21.91 24.84
CA LEU A 218 -3.00 -23.26 25.40
C LEU A 218 -3.83 -23.31 26.67
N GLY A 219 -3.71 -22.33 27.57
CA GLY A 219 -4.52 -22.25 28.78
C GLY A 219 -6.00 -22.09 28.50
N VAL A 220 -6.34 -21.27 27.50
CA VAL A 220 -7.74 -21.03 27.09
C VAL A 220 -8.37 -22.27 26.41
N MET A 221 -7.56 -23.16 25.81
CA MET A 221 -8.06 -24.44 25.27
C MET A 221 -8.79 -25.30 26.28
N ASN A 222 -8.40 -25.18 27.56
CA ASN A 222 -8.94 -26.01 28.65
C ASN A 222 -10.12 -25.36 29.38
N THR A 223 -10.54 -24.17 28.99
CA THR A 223 -11.59 -23.39 29.66
C THR A 223 -12.71 -22.98 28.69
N ALA A 224 -13.95 -23.45 28.97
CA ALA A 224 -15.12 -22.91 28.29
C ALA A 224 -15.33 -21.43 28.67
N PRO A 225 -15.82 -20.56 27.74
CA PRO A 225 -16.36 -20.82 26.42
C PRO A 225 -15.33 -20.62 25.27
N HIS A 226 -14.04 -20.40 25.57
CA HIS A 226 -13.02 -19.97 24.59
C HIS A 226 -12.13 -21.10 24.04
N GLN A 227 -12.45 -22.34 24.40
CA GLN A 227 -11.67 -23.55 24.05
C GLN A 227 -11.24 -23.61 22.60
N TYR A 228 -12.16 -23.41 21.65
CA TYR A 228 -11.86 -23.48 20.20
C TYR A 228 -11.00 -22.33 19.69
N VAL A 229 -11.06 -21.18 20.35
CA VAL A 229 -10.28 -20.00 19.98
C VAL A 229 -8.81 -20.19 20.34
N GLY A 230 -8.52 -20.87 21.45
CA GLY A 230 -7.17 -21.10 21.95
C GLY A 230 -6.32 -21.92 20.99
N GLU A 231 -6.78 -23.14 20.64
CA GLU A 231 -6.05 -24.04 19.73
C GLU A 231 -5.77 -23.40 18.36
N MET A 232 -6.82 -22.85 17.76
CA MET A 232 -6.69 -22.20 16.45
C MET A 232 -5.71 -21.03 16.47
N LEU A 233 -5.70 -20.21 17.50
CA LEU A 233 -4.79 -19.08 17.59
C LEU A 233 -3.36 -19.49 17.88
N HIS A 234 -3.16 -20.51 18.72
CA HIS A 234 -1.83 -21.10 18.96
C HIS A 234 -1.19 -21.52 17.63
N ASP A 235 -1.88 -22.32 16.83
CA ASP A 235 -1.38 -22.80 15.54
C ASP A 235 -1.12 -21.67 14.55
N ARG A 236 -2.01 -20.68 14.53
CA ARG A 236 -1.91 -19.54 13.63
C ARG A 236 -0.74 -18.62 14.01
N ILE A 237 -0.45 -18.42 15.30
CA ILE A 237 0.70 -17.64 15.75
C ILE A 237 1.99 -18.32 15.28
N ILE A 238 2.11 -19.64 15.48
CA ILE A 238 3.27 -20.41 14.98
C ILE A 238 3.38 -20.27 13.45
N GLY A 239 2.27 -20.49 12.73
CA GLY A 239 2.24 -20.35 11.28
C GLY A 239 2.63 -18.95 10.79
N ALA A 240 2.17 -17.89 11.46
CA ALA A 240 2.50 -16.51 11.10
C ALA A 240 3.99 -16.19 11.27
N LEU A 241 4.59 -16.66 12.36
CA LEU A 241 6.00 -16.46 12.68
C LEU A 241 6.93 -17.28 11.77
N GLU A 242 6.60 -18.53 11.49
CA GLU A 242 7.50 -19.42 10.74
C GLU A 242 7.33 -19.37 9.22
N LEU A 243 6.10 -19.17 8.73
CA LEU A 243 5.86 -19.03 7.29
C LEU A 243 6.06 -17.60 6.79
N CYS A 244 6.00 -16.61 7.66
CA CYS A 244 6.09 -15.19 7.31
C CYS A 244 5.16 -14.79 6.14
N CYS A 245 4.08 -15.54 5.87
CA CYS A 245 3.14 -15.25 4.81
C CYS A 245 2.04 -14.25 5.25
N ARG A 246 1.31 -13.66 4.30
CA ARG A 246 0.20 -12.78 4.66
C ARG A 246 -0.92 -13.58 5.31
N ARG A 247 -1.64 -12.97 6.28
CA ARG A 247 -2.76 -13.63 6.98
C ARG A 247 -3.73 -14.32 6.01
N GLY A 248 -4.16 -13.61 4.97
CA GLY A 248 -5.10 -14.16 3.99
C GLY A 248 -4.53 -15.34 3.19
N GLU A 249 -3.22 -15.34 2.92
CA GLU A 249 -2.54 -16.48 2.28
C GLU A 249 -2.46 -17.67 3.22
N MET A 250 -2.09 -17.44 4.48
CA MET A 250 -1.99 -18.48 5.50
C MET A 250 -3.32 -19.21 5.72
N LEU A 251 -4.41 -18.47 5.85
CA LEU A 251 -5.75 -19.04 6.09
C LEU A 251 -6.27 -19.89 4.93
N LEU A 252 -5.69 -19.76 3.73
CA LEU A 252 -6.04 -20.53 2.54
C LEU A 252 -5.16 -21.75 2.32
N ILE A 253 -4.22 -22.07 3.22
CA ILE A 253 -3.38 -23.26 3.12
C ILE A 253 -4.20 -24.48 3.51
N GLN A 254 -4.36 -25.41 2.57
CA GLN A 254 -4.96 -26.73 2.77
C GLN A 254 -3.88 -27.79 2.98
N ASN A 255 -4.21 -28.89 3.65
CA ASN A 255 -3.28 -30.01 3.91
C ASN A 255 -2.66 -30.59 2.63
N LYS A 256 -3.41 -30.67 1.52
CA LYS A 256 -2.89 -31.11 0.21
C LYS A 256 -1.76 -30.28 -0.37
N ARG A 257 -1.50 -29.08 0.19
CA ARG A 257 -0.39 -28.20 -0.21
C ARG A 257 0.88 -28.42 0.59
N VAL A 258 0.84 -29.30 1.58
CA VAL A 258 1.99 -29.69 2.39
C VAL A 258 2.65 -30.90 1.72
N ASN A 259 3.89 -30.72 1.28
CA ASN A 259 4.71 -31.80 0.73
C ASN A 259 5.73 -32.21 1.82
N TRP A 260 5.56 -33.43 2.34
CA TRP A 260 6.39 -33.97 3.41
C TRP A 260 7.75 -34.49 2.90
N ASP A 261 7.82 -34.94 1.64
CA ASP A 261 9.06 -35.46 1.05
C ASP A 261 10.08 -34.33 0.85
N THR A 262 9.60 -33.15 0.45
CA THR A 262 10.45 -31.98 0.25
C THR A 262 10.41 -31.00 1.41
N CYS A 263 9.62 -31.26 2.45
CA CYS A 263 9.37 -30.37 3.59
C CYS A 263 8.99 -28.95 3.15
N GLN A 264 8.03 -28.82 2.24
CA GLN A 264 7.60 -27.53 1.68
C GLN A 264 6.08 -27.35 1.74
N ILE A 265 5.66 -26.10 1.92
CA ILE A 265 4.26 -25.70 1.87
C ILE A 265 4.03 -24.81 0.65
N GLY A 266 3.07 -25.19 -0.18
CA GLY A 266 2.61 -24.38 -1.31
C GLY A 266 1.69 -23.24 -0.85
N ILE A 267 2.12 -21.99 -1.02
CA ILE A 267 1.28 -20.82 -0.73
C ILE A 267 0.47 -20.48 -1.98
N PRO A 268 -0.88 -20.41 -1.88
CA PRO A 268 -1.72 -20.18 -3.05
C PRO A 268 -1.52 -18.77 -3.61
N GLY A 269 -1.19 -18.67 -4.91
CA GLY A 269 -1.01 -17.39 -5.62
C GLY A 269 -2.31 -16.62 -5.89
N ALA A 270 -3.48 -17.24 -5.67
CA ALA A 270 -4.77 -16.59 -5.90
C ALA A 270 -5.00 -15.34 -5.05
N THR A 271 -4.32 -15.23 -3.90
CA THR A 271 -4.38 -14.09 -2.98
C THR A 271 -3.15 -13.19 -3.08
N ALA A 272 -2.08 -13.64 -3.72
CA ALA A 272 -0.89 -12.83 -3.95
C ALA A 272 -1.18 -11.78 -5.03
N LYS A 273 -0.63 -10.59 -4.85
CA LYS A 273 -0.74 -9.50 -5.83
C LYS A 273 -0.22 -9.90 -7.22
N ASP A 274 0.77 -10.78 -7.24
CA ASP A 274 1.47 -11.24 -8.45
C ASP A 274 0.99 -12.61 -8.98
N LYS A 275 -0.04 -13.22 -8.39
CA LYS A 275 -0.63 -14.52 -8.77
C LYS A 275 0.36 -15.70 -8.84
N GLU A 276 1.57 -15.55 -8.36
CA GLU A 276 2.58 -16.60 -8.35
C GLU A 276 2.40 -17.53 -7.14
N ASN A 277 2.43 -18.84 -7.40
CA ASN A 277 2.52 -19.85 -6.36
C ASN A 277 3.96 -19.88 -5.85
N ARG A 278 4.17 -19.69 -4.55
CA ARG A 278 5.48 -19.87 -3.93
C ARG A 278 5.47 -21.05 -2.97
N ARG A 279 6.63 -21.66 -2.79
CA ARG A 279 6.83 -22.75 -1.84
C ARG A 279 7.72 -22.24 -0.71
N ILE A 280 7.31 -22.52 0.51
CA ILE A 280 8.06 -22.15 1.72
C ILE A 280 8.53 -23.43 2.40
N PRO A 281 9.84 -23.64 2.59
CA PRO A 281 10.36 -24.75 3.35
C PRO A 281 9.95 -24.64 4.82
N PHE A 282 9.78 -25.78 5.49
CA PHE A 282 9.60 -25.85 6.93
C PHE A 282 10.56 -26.88 7.55
N ASN A 283 10.91 -26.66 8.82
CA ASN A 283 11.70 -27.63 9.57
C ASN A 283 10.83 -28.84 9.94
N PRO A 284 11.13 -30.07 9.47
CA PRO A 284 10.32 -31.26 9.77
C PRO A 284 10.32 -31.63 11.26
N ASN A 285 11.30 -31.17 12.03
CA ASN A 285 11.40 -31.37 13.48
C ASN A 285 10.98 -30.13 14.28
N GLY A 286 10.42 -29.10 13.62
CA GLY A 286 10.02 -27.86 14.25
C GLY A 286 8.57 -27.89 14.75
N ARG A 287 8.20 -26.87 15.49
CA ARG A 287 6.85 -26.72 16.05
C ARG A 287 5.78 -26.54 14.96
N LEU A 288 6.11 -25.94 13.80
CA LEU A 288 5.20 -25.88 12.66
C LEU A 288 4.90 -27.27 12.12
N ALA A 289 5.91 -28.15 12.02
CA ALA A 289 5.69 -29.54 11.59
C ALA A 289 4.72 -30.29 12.51
N ALA A 290 4.81 -30.07 13.83
CA ALA A 290 3.87 -30.65 14.79
C ALA A 290 2.42 -30.15 14.55
N VAL A 291 2.25 -28.87 14.25
CA VAL A 291 0.94 -28.31 13.83
C VAL A 291 0.44 -29.00 12.56
N LEU A 292 1.30 -29.08 11.52
CA LEU A 292 0.94 -29.69 10.23
C LEU A 292 0.54 -31.15 10.38
N GLN A 293 1.28 -31.94 11.15
CA GLN A 293 0.99 -33.36 11.41
C GLN A 293 -0.37 -33.53 12.09
N ARG A 294 -0.62 -32.76 13.15
CA ARG A 294 -1.91 -32.81 13.85
C ARG A 294 -3.06 -32.44 12.94
N ARG A 295 -2.90 -31.39 12.12
CA ARG A 295 -3.94 -30.90 11.21
C ARG A 295 -4.14 -31.81 10.00
N ALA A 296 -3.14 -32.61 9.59
CA ALA A 296 -3.25 -33.58 8.51
C ALA A 296 -4.35 -34.66 8.74
N ALA A 297 -4.61 -34.98 10.01
CA ALA A 297 -5.68 -35.95 10.38
C ALA A 297 -7.09 -35.50 9.95
N LEU A 298 -7.29 -34.20 9.65
CA LEU A 298 -8.58 -33.68 9.19
C LEU A 298 -8.84 -33.88 7.70
N GLY A 299 -7.88 -34.47 6.96
CA GLY A 299 -7.98 -34.78 5.53
C GLY A 299 -7.33 -33.70 4.63
N LEU A 300 -7.16 -34.08 3.35
CA LEU A 300 -6.38 -33.30 2.39
C LEU A 300 -6.99 -31.93 2.07
N ASP A 301 -8.30 -31.82 2.04
CA ASP A 301 -9.02 -30.58 1.70
C ASP A 301 -9.21 -29.64 2.90
N ALA A 302 -8.95 -30.13 4.11
CA ALA A 302 -9.04 -29.33 5.31
C ALA A 302 -7.98 -28.19 5.32
N TYR A 303 -8.39 -27.03 5.83
CA TYR A 303 -7.49 -25.88 5.99
C TYR A 303 -6.63 -26.07 7.24
N VAL A 304 -5.31 -25.99 7.05
CA VAL A 304 -4.33 -26.13 8.14
C VAL A 304 -4.62 -25.15 9.27
N PHE A 305 -4.87 -23.89 8.91
CA PHE A 305 -5.15 -22.79 9.86
C PHE A 305 -6.65 -22.43 9.89
N GLY A 306 -7.51 -23.38 9.54
CA GLY A 306 -8.97 -23.25 9.58
C GLY A 306 -9.56 -23.40 10.98
N SER A 307 -10.87 -23.76 11.04
CA SER A 307 -11.54 -24.15 12.28
C SER A 307 -10.98 -25.44 12.85
N THR A 308 -11.44 -25.85 14.04
CA THR A 308 -11.10 -27.14 14.63
C THR A 308 -11.44 -28.33 13.71
N ASN A 309 -12.49 -28.18 12.90
CA ASN A 309 -12.93 -29.20 11.92
C ASN A 309 -12.27 -29.02 10.54
N GLY A 310 -11.30 -28.12 10.40
CA GLY A 310 -10.62 -27.87 9.12
C GLY A 310 -11.37 -27.00 8.12
N GLU A 311 -12.47 -26.35 8.51
CA GLU A 311 -13.23 -25.45 7.64
C GLU A 311 -12.52 -24.10 7.50
N TYR A 312 -12.74 -23.43 6.38
CA TYR A 312 -12.20 -22.10 6.13
C TYR A 312 -12.77 -21.05 7.11
N GLN A 313 -11.89 -20.27 7.72
CA GLN A 313 -12.27 -19.13 8.57
C GLN A 313 -11.66 -17.84 8.03
N PRO A 314 -12.45 -16.91 7.49
CA PRO A 314 -11.97 -15.70 6.85
C PRO A 314 -11.44 -14.65 7.84
N THR A 315 -11.89 -14.71 9.10
CA THR A 315 -11.53 -13.72 10.13
C THR A 315 -11.01 -14.38 11.39
N ILE A 316 -10.07 -13.72 12.04
CA ILE A 316 -9.51 -14.08 13.32
C ILE A 316 -9.58 -12.92 14.32
N GLN A 317 -10.17 -11.79 13.90
CA GLN A 317 -10.02 -10.51 14.61
C GLN A 317 -10.49 -10.59 16.06
N THR A 318 -11.72 -11.04 16.29
CA THR A 318 -12.28 -11.12 17.64
C THR A 318 -11.47 -12.03 18.56
N GLY A 319 -11.09 -13.23 18.06
CA GLY A 319 -10.29 -14.16 18.84
C GLY A 319 -8.89 -13.61 19.14
N TRP A 320 -8.28 -12.94 18.16
CA TRP A 320 -6.97 -12.30 18.34
C TRP A 320 -7.00 -11.19 19.40
N GLU A 321 -8.00 -10.34 19.38
CA GLU A 321 -8.17 -9.27 20.37
C GLU A 321 -8.43 -9.83 21.75
N THR A 322 -9.28 -10.85 21.85
CA THR A 322 -9.53 -11.57 23.11
C THR A 322 -8.23 -12.18 23.67
N LEU A 323 -7.45 -12.85 22.83
CA LEU A 323 -6.18 -13.46 23.26
C LEU A 323 -5.17 -12.41 23.74
N LYS A 324 -5.05 -11.29 23.04
CA LYS A 324 -4.16 -10.19 23.44
C LYS A 324 -4.51 -9.66 24.85
N LEU A 325 -5.81 -9.46 25.11
CA LEU A 325 -6.26 -9.00 26.41
C LEU A 325 -5.90 -10.02 27.50
N LEU A 326 -6.26 -11.27 27.30
CA LEU A 326 -5.96 -12.36 28.27
C LEU A 326 -4.46 -12.50 28.52
N ALA A 327 -3.64 -12.46 27.49
CA ALA A 327 -2.18 -12.54 27.61
C ALA A 327 -1.55 -11.36 28.37
N ASN A 328 -2.28 -10.27 28.53
CA ASN A 328 -1.89 -9.10 29.33
C ASN A 328 -2.69 -9.01 30.66
N GLY A 329 -3.32 -10.08 31.10
CA GLY A 329 -4.03 -10.14 32.38
C GLY A 329 -5.36 -9.34 32.39
N ILE A 330 -5.89 -8.99 31.23
CA ILE A 330 -7.13 -8.22 31.09
C ILE A 330 -8.27 -9.18 30.73
N THR A 331 -9.29 -9.24 31.58
CA THR A 331 -10.49 -10.05 31.30
C THR A 331 -11.36 -9.39 30.25
N PRO A 332 -11.58 -10.02 29.08
CA PRO A 332 -12.44 -9.48 28.04
C PRO A 332 -13.90 -9.39 28.53
N LYS A 333 -14.57 -8.27 28.26
CA LYS A 333 -16.01 -8.15 28.52
C LYS A 333 -16.79 -8.93 27.46
N PRO A 334 -17.77 -9.75 27.85
CA PRO A 334 -18.58 -10.52 26.90
C PRO A 334 -19.58 -9.62 26.13
N GLY A 335 -19.93 -10.04 24.91
CA GLY A 335 -20.97 -9.42 24.10
C GLY A 335 -20.47 -8.69 22.84
N ARG A 336 -21.42 -8.28 21.99
CA ARG A 336 -21.15 -7.50 20.76
C ARG A 336 -20.36 -6.22 21.03
N ASP A 337 -20.64 -5.59 22.18
CA ASP A 337 -20.00 -4.36 22.61
C ASP A 337 -18.67 -4.60 23.36
N GLY A 338 -18.34 -5.86 23.66
CA GLY A 338 -17.13 -6.23 24.40
C GLY A 338 -15.82 -5.75 23.76
N ILE A 339 -15.75 -5.76 22.43
CA ILE A 339 -14.58 -5.24 21.68
C ILE A 339 -14.50 -3.72 21.85
N ALA A 340 -15.59 -3.00 21.73
CA ALA A 340 -15.65 -1.55 21.91
C ALA A 340 -15.24 -1.12 23.33
N TRP A 341 -15.70 -1.85 24.34
CA TRP A 341 -15.35 -1.60 25.75
C TRP A 341 -13.87 -1.78 26.07
N ASN A 342 -13.17 -2.63 25.34
CA ASN A 342 -11.76 -2.89 25.53
C ASN A 342 -10.89 -2.22 24.43
N ALA A 343 -11.46 -1.35 23.62
CA ALA A 343 -10.75 -0.73 22.48
C ALA A 343 -9.48 0.00 22.91
N GLU A 344 -9.57 0.76 24.02
CA GLU A 344 -8.43 1.49 24.59
C GLU A 344 -7.31 0.55 25.06
N GLN A 345 -7.68 -0.54 25.78
CA GLN A 345 -6.72 -1.53 26.24
C GLN A 345 -6.09 -2.29 25.08
N VAL A 346 -6.89 -2.64 24.05
CA VAL A 346 -6.38 -3.28 22.83
C VAL A 346 -5.42 -2.35 22.09
N GLN A 347 -5.71 -1.05 22.05
CA GLN A 347 -4.85 -0.03 21.45
C GLN A 347 -3.55 0.14 22.25
N ARG A 348 -3.61 0.17 23.58
CA ARG A 348 -2.43 0.29 24.46
C ARG A 348 -1.49 -0.90 24.33
N ILE A 349 -1.98 -2.13 24.11
CA ILE A 349 -1.14 -3.31 23.87
C ILE A 349 -0.35 -3.15 22.58
N ASP A 350 -0.90 -2.40 21.62
CA ASP A 350 -0.27 -2.06 20.34
C ASP A 350 0.36 -3.25 19.62
N LEU A 351 -0.34 -4.38 19.57
CA LEU A 351 0.08 -5.58 18.86
C LEU A 351 -0.91 -5.92 17.76
N ARG A 352 -0.48 -5.84 16.51
CA ARG A 352 -1.26 -6.20 15.32
C ARG A 352 -0.87 -7.59 14.83
N TRP A 353 -1.80 -8.30 14.20
CA TRP A 353 -1.49 -9.62 13.63
C TRP A 353 -0.31 -9.61 12.66
N HIS A 354 -0.16 -8.53 11.90
CA HIS A 354 0.91 -8.41 10.91
C HIS A 354 2.30 -8.29 11.54
N ASP A 355 2.38 -7.90 12.80
CA ASP A 355 3.65 -7.81 13.54
C ASP A 355 4.30 -9.18 13.74
N LEU A 356 3.49 -10.26 13.80
CA LEU A 356 4.01 -11.65 13.85
C LEU A 356 4.77 -12.00 12.56
N ARG A 357 4.26 -11.63 11.41
CA ARG A 357 4.96 -11.83 10.13
C ARG A 357 6.23 -10.98 10.07
N HIS A 358 6.16 -9.74 10.54
CA HIS A 358 7.31 -8.86 10.63
C HIS A 358 8.39 -9.48 11.53
N GLU A 359 8.03 -9.91 12.71
CA GLU A 359 8.93 -10.57 13.66
C GLU A 359 9.57 -11.83 13.07
N GLY A 360 8.79 -12.71 12.42
CA GLY A 360 9.33 -13.90 11.78
C GLY A 360 10.42 -13.58 10.76
N ALA A 361 10.20 -12.58 9.91
CA ALA A 361 11.18 -12.15 8.92
C ALA A 361 12.43 -11.54 9.55
N CYS A 362 12.28 -10.75 10.62
CA CYS A 362 13.41 -10.18 11.36
C CYS A 362 14.24 -11.27 12.04
N ARG A 363 13.60 -12.31 12.58
CA ARG A 363 14.32 -13.45 13.17
C ARG A 363 15.14 -14.22 12.14
N LEU A 364 14.58 -14.49 10.97
CA LEU A 364 15.31 -15.11 9.87
C LEU A 364 16.57 -14.31 9.49
N LEU A 365 16.44 -12.98 9.45
CA LEU A 365 17.58 -12.11 9.18
C LEU A 365 18.63 -12.19 10.31
N ALA A 366 18.20 -12.13 11.57
CA ALA A 366 19.07 -12.27 12.74
C ALA A 366 19.79 -13.64 12.80
N ASP A 367 19.14 -14.68 12.28
CA ASP A 367 19.70 -16.02 12.12
C ASP A 367 20.63 -16.15 10.89
N GLY A 368 20.86 -15.06 10.15
CA GLY A 368 21.80 -15.00 9.02
C GLY A 368 21.20 -15.46 7.68
N VAL A 369 19.88 -15.58 7.55
CA VAL A 369 19.24 -15.90 6.28
C VAL A 369 19.34 -14.72 5.33
N ASP A 370 19.78 -14.98 4.10
CA ASP A 370 19.93 -13.95 3.07
C ASP A 370 18.62 -13.22 2.78
N ILE A 371 18.71 -11.90 2.64
CA ILE A 371 17.54 -11.03 2.42
C ILE A 371 16.75 -11.40 1.16
N ARG A 372 17.40 -11.96 0.15
CA ARG A 372 16.72 -12.43 -1.08
C ARG A 372 15.86 -13.65 -0.81
N ILE A 373 16.32 -14.56 0.07
CA ILE A 373 15.52 -15.71 0.51
C ILE A 373 14.32 -15.22 1.30
N ILE A 374 14.51 -14.27 2.23
CA ILE A 374 13.43 -13.66 2.99
C ILE A 374 12.44 -12.95 2.05
N GLN A 375 12.92 -12.23 1.04
CA GLN A 375 12.07 -11.61 0.01
C GLN A 375 11.16 -12.62 -0.68
N LEU A 376 11.71 -13.76 -1.09
CA LEU A 376 10.96 -14.85 -1.74
C LEU A 376 9.93 -15.46 -0.80
N MET A 377 10.29 -15.73 0.47
CA MET A 377 9.36 -16.25 1.49
C MET A 377 8.20 -15.27 1.73
N LEU A 378 8.50 -13.98 1.83
CA LEU A 378 7.50 -12.94 2.02
C LEU A 378 6.61 -12.74 0.78
N GLY A 379 7.07 -13.10 -0.42
CA GLY A 379 6.40 -12.79 -1.67
C GLY A 379 6.34 -11.28 -1.91
N HIS A 380 7.50 -10.61 -1.82
CA HIS A 380 7.65 -9.19 -2.11
C HIS A 380 8.17 -9.00 -3.54
N ALA A 381 7.47 -8.17 -4.32
CA ALA A 381 7.86 -7.88 -5.70
C ALA A 381 9.19 -7.10 -5.79
N SER A 382 9.58 -6.39 -4.73
CA SER A 382 10.84 -5.64 -4.70
C SER A 382 11.59 -5.81 -3.37
N ILE A 383 12.91 -5.69 -3.42
CA ILE A 383 13.78 -5.73 -2.24
C ILE A 383 13.49 -4.57 -1.28
N GLN A 384 13.09 -3.40 -1.80
CA GLN A 384 12.74 -2.23 -1.00
C GLN A 384 11.55 -2.49 -0.06
N GLN A 385 10.62 -3.37 -0.47
CA GLN A 385 9.53 -3.80 0.43
C GLN A 385 10.07 -4.65 1.57
N THR A 386 11.08 -5.47 1.32
CA THR A 386 11.71 -6.32 2.33
C THR A 386 12.62 -5.53 3.25
N GLN A 387 13.30 -4.50 2.75
CA GLN A 387 14.15 -3.62 3.55
C GLN A 387 13.42 -2.94 4.72
N ARG A 388 12.10 -2.75 4.62
CA ARG A 388 11.27 -2.26 5.74
C ARG A 388 11.23 -3.21 6.93
N TYR A 389 11.59 -4.48 6.74
CA TYR A 389 11.67 -5.51 7.78
C TYR A 389 13.08 -5.65 8.37
N LEU A 390 14.04 -4.81 7.94
CA LEU A 390 15.43 -4.87 8.39
C LEU A 390 15.66 -4.04 9.65
N ASN A 391 14.73 -4.05 10.60
CA ASN A 391 14.97 -3.46 11.92
C ASN A 391 15.84 -4.42 12.73
N VAL A 392 17.13 -4.37 12.43
CA VAL A 392 18.16 -5.09 13.20
C VAL A 392 18.37 -4.35 14.50
N THR A 393 18.22 -5.02 15.63
CA THR A 393 18.54 -4.45 16.93
C THR A 393 20.06 -4.35 17.10
N ASP A 394 20.53 -3.47 17.98
CA ASP A 394 21.97 -3.34 18.29
C ASP A 394 22.57 -4.66 18.76
N GLU A 395 21.80 -5.48 19.47
CA GLU A 395 22.22 -6.81 19.91
C GLU A 395 22.37 -7.79 18.73
N GLU A 396 21.43 -7.80 17.81
CA GLU A 396 21.48 -8.62 16.59
C GLU A 396 22.63 -8.19 15.68
N LEU A 397 22.87 -6.88 15.56
CA LEU A 397 24.01 -6.32 14.83
C LEU A 397 25.32 -6.80 15.44
N ARG A 398 25.47 -6.70 16.77
CA ARG A 398 26.67 -7.15 17.48
C ARG A 398 26.90 -8.65 17.29
N LYS A 399 25.86 -9.48 17.45
CA LYS A 399 25.95 -10.93 17.22
C LYS A 399 26.39 -11.28 15.80
N GLY A 400 25.81 -10.63 14.81
CA GLY A 400 26.19 -10.81 13.40
C GLY A 400 27.65 -10.46 13.12
N LEU A 401 28.12 -9.35 13.70
CA LEU A 401 29.52 -8.93 13.58
C LEU A 401 30.49 -9.89 14.33
N GLU A 402 30.10 -10.40 15.50
CA GLU A 402 30.88 -11.39 16.24
C GLU A 402 31.13 -12.67 15.42
N VAL A 403 30.14 -13.14 14.69
CA VAL A 403 30.30 -14.29 13.78
C VAL A 403 31.32 -13.97 12.69
N SER A 404 31.24 -12.79 12.08
CA SER A 404 32.20 -12.32 11.06
C SER A 404 33.61 -12.20 11.65
N TRP A 405 33.75 -11.62 12.83
CA TRP A 405 35.04 -11.46 13.49
C TRP A 405 35.68 -12.79 13.86
N LYS A 406 34.91 -13.79 14.34
CA LYS A 406 35.42 -15.16 14.60
C LYS A 406 35.91 -15.82 13.32
N ASN A 407 35.28 -15.56 12.16
CA ASN A 407 35.73 -16.08 10.90
C ASN A 407 36.97 -15.35 10.33
N GLN A 408 37.19 -14.08 10.72
CA GLN A 408 38.38 -13.30 10.35
C GLN A 408 39.58 -13.59 11.28
N GLY A 409 39.35 -14.15 12.48
CA GLY A 409 40.36 -14.39 13.50
C GLY A 409 41.30 -15.56 13.27
N ARG A 410 41.39 -16.15 12.06
CA ARG A 410 42.55 -17.00 11.69
C ARG A 410 43.70 -16.08 11.31
N PRO A 411 44.76 -16.01 12.13
CA PRO A 411 45.94 -15.26 11.72
C PRO A 411 46.44 -15.81 10.40
N LEU A 412 46.60 -14.92 9.40
CA LEU A 412 47.36 -15.24 8.21
C LEU A 412 48.71 -15.77 8.66
N ARG A 413 48.96 -17.09 8.56
CA ARG A 413 50.31 -17.63 8.66
C ARG A 413 51.07 -16.99 7.49
N LEU A 414 51.84 -15.95 7.79
CA LEU A 414 52.89 -15.51 6.89
C LEU A 414 53.71 -16.74 6.61
N ALA A 415 53.70 -17.19 5.36
CA ALA A 415 54.65 -18.20 4.89
C ALA A 415 56.04 -17.65 5.19
N SER A 416 56.72 -18.26 6.17
CA SER A 416 58.11 -18.01 6.39
C SER A 416 58.83 -18.46 5.15
N GLY A 417 59.26 -17.49 4.30
CA GLY A 417 60.12 -17.74 3.18
C GLY A 417 61.44 -18.31 3.69
N HIS A 418 61.83 -19.42 3.12
CA HIS A 418 63.22 -19.85 3.03
C HIS A 418 63.70 -19.57 1.61
#